data_b3dc17d02fc6fb63493028adbb9412fe
#
_entry.id   b3dc17d02fc6fb63493028adbb9412fe
#
_cell.length_a   1.000
_cell.length_b   1.000
_cell.length_c   1.000
_cell.angle_alpha   90.00
_cell.angle_beta   90.00
_cell.angle_gamma   90.00
#
_symmetry.space_group_name_H-M   'P 1'
#
loop_
_entity.id
_entity.type
_entity.pdbx_description
1 polymer ?
#
loop_
_entity_poly.entity_id
_entity_poly.type
_entity_poly.pdbx_seq_one_letter_code
_entity_poly.pdbx_strand_id
1 'polypeptide(L)'
;FAPGARVIHIDIDPAEIGKNRVADVPIVGDVKTVLQALIPQIEQLHKEYGKPDLTTWWKLLDKWVEQYPVAYEEPTDGTLAPQWVVQQLSAEADPNTIWVSGVGQHQMWATQLIEFHHPHQWISSGGLGTMGFGLPAAIGAEIGSQQYFDGKKPVWLIDGDGSFQMTSEELATAFMEGTPIKIALLNN
;
A
#
# COMPACT_ATOMS: atom_id res chain seq x y z
N PHE A 1 3.90 -7.50 -20.69
CA PHE A 1 4.84 -6.76 -19.85
C PHE A 1 6.26 -7.29 -20.03
N ALA A 2 7.23 -6.44 -20.37
CA ALA A 2 8.67 -6.71 -20.51
C ALA A 2 9.02 -8.07 -21.20
N PRO A 3 8.64 -8.32 -22.47
CA PRO A 3 8.76 -9.65 -23.10
C PRO A 3 10.22 -10.12 -23.26
N GLY A 4 11.17 -9.20 -23.29
CA GLY A 4 12.60 -9.50 -23.38
C GLY A 4 13.34 -9.64 -22.04
N ALA A 5 12.65 -9.43 -20.89
CA ALA A 5 13.28 -9.56 -19.59
C ALA A 5 13.37 -11.03 -19.14
N ARG A 6 14.49 -11.40 -18.53
CA ARG A 6 14.61 -12.67 -17.80
C ARG A 6 13.86 -12.58 -16.49
N VAL A 7 13.23 -13.67 -16.07
CA VAL A 7 12.36 -13.73 -14.89
C VAL A 7 12.97 -14.63 -13.82
N ILE A 8 13.22 -14.05 -12.66
CA ILE A 8 13.47 -14.81 -11.43
C ILE A 8 12.14 -14.83 -10.69
N HIS A 9 11.57 -16.02 -10.44
CA HIS A 9 10.30 -16.18 -9.74
C HIS A 9 10.53 -16.88 -8.41
N ILE A 10 10.27 -16.15 -7.32
CA ILE A 10 10.42 -16.64 -5.97
C ILE A 10 9.03 -16.75 -5.36
N ASP A 11 8.62 -17.93 -4.97
CA ASP A 11 7.37 -18.16 -4.29
C ASP A 11 7.49 -19.33 -3.31
N ILE A 12 6.75 -19.27 -2.21
CA ILE A 12 6.71 -20.38 -1.24
C ILE A 12 5.87 -21.55 -1.76
N ASP A 13 4.89 -21.26 -2.62
CA ASP A 13 4.04 -22.27 -3.24
C ASP A 13 4.60 -22.69 -4.62
N PRO A 14 5.02 -23.96 -4.78
CA PRO A 14 5.53 -24.44 -6.07
C PRO A 14 4.48 -24.38 -7.20
N ALA A 15 3.18 -24.35 -6.88
CA ALA A 15 2.11 -24.27 -7.87
C ALA A 15 1.99 -22.87 -8.50
N GLU A 16 2.50 -21.85 -7.87
CA GLU A 16 2.51 -20.47 -8.40
C GLU A 16 3.66 -20.24 -9.38
N ILE A 17 4.73 -21.02 -9.30
CA ILE A 17 5.90 -20.85 -10.17
C ILE A 17 5.54 -21.04 -11.64
N GLY A 18 5.78 -19.98 -12.42
CA GLY A 18 5.54 -20.00 -13.86
C GLY A 18 4.08 -19.90 -14.31
N LYS A 19 3.14 -19.73 -13.39
CA LYS A 19 1.69 -19.74 -13.65
C LYS A 19 1.25 -18.71 -14.69
N ASN A 20 1.75 -17.48 -14.59
CA ASN A 20 1.39 -16.38 -15.51
C ASN A 20 2.49 -16.10 -16.54
N ARG A 21 3.72 -16.44 -16.22
CA ARG A 21 4.89 -16.22 -17.06
C ARG A 21 5.96 -17.27 -16.75
N VAL A 22 6.55 -17.84 -17.78
CA VAL A 22 7.66 -18.79 -17.62
C VAL A 22 8.81 -18.13 -16.84
N ALA A 23 9.28 -18.81 -15.81
CA ALA A 23 10.42 -18.37 -15.03
C ALA A 23 11.72 -18.91 -15.64
N ASP A 24 12.69 -18.01 -15.87
CA ASP A 24 14.06 -18.42 -16.27
C ASP A 24 14.81 -19.04 -15.10
N VAL A 25 14.55 -18.52 -13.89
CA VAL A 25 15.12 -19.01 -12.63
C VAL A 25 13.97 -19.19 -11.62
N PRO A 26 13.43 -20.40 -11.50
CA PRO A 26 12.43 -20.70 -10.48
C PRO A 26 13.09 -20.98 -9.12
N ILE A 27 12.56 -20.37 -8.05
CA ILE A 27 13.04 -20.59 -6.69
C ILE A 27 11.81 -20.82 -5.80
N VAL A 28 11.64 -22.03 -5.31
CA VAL A 28 10.61 -22.34 -4.31
C VAL A 28 11.18 -22.15 -2.92
N GLY A 29 10.59 -21.21 -2.15
CA GLY A 29 11.07 -20.93 -0.81
C GLY A 29 10.47 -19.67 -0.20
N ASP A 30 10.60 -19.55 1.11
CA ASP A 30 10.25 -18.33 1.83
C ASP A 30 11.11 -17.14 1.37
N VAL A 31 10.47 -16.04 1.01
CA VAL A 31 11.13 -14.88 0.41
C VAL A 31 12.20 -14.28 1.32
N LYS A 32 12.00 -14.26 2.65
CA LYS A 32 12.98 -13.75 3.60
C LYS A 32 14.26 -14.60 3.57
N THR A 33 14.09 -15.91 3.60
CA THR A 33 15.20 -16.87 3.55
C THR A 33 15.97 -16.77 2.23
N VAL A 34 15.26 -16.66 1.13
CA VAL A 34 15.88 -16.51 -0.19
C VAL A 34 16.64 -15.18 -0.30
N LEU A 35 16.07 -14.07 0.17
CA LEU A 35 16.73 -12.77 0.15
C LEU A 35 17.97 -12.73 1.06
N GLN A 36 17.91 -13.35 2.23
CA GLN A 36 19.09 -13.48 3.12
C GLN A 36 20.25 -14.24 2.46
N ALA A 37 19.97 -15.21 1.59
CA ALA A 37 20.98 -15.92 0.83
C ALA A 37 21.44 -15.16 -0.43
N LEU A 38 20.55 -14.42 -1.09
CA LEU A 38 20.81 -13.73 -2.36
C LEU A 38 21.62 -12.44 -2.18
N ILE A 39 21.28 -11.62 -1.17
CA ILE A 39 21.89 -10.30 -0.96
C ILE A 39 23.42 -10.40 -0.83
N PRO A 40 24.01 -11.29 0.01
CA PRO A 40 25.45 -11.41 0.12
C PRO A 40 26.14 -11.83 -1.19
N GLN A 41 25.48 -12.65 -2.01
CA GLN A 41 26.00 -13.06 -3.32
C GLN A 41 26.04 -11.87 -4.30
N ILE A 42 25.00 -11.04 -4.32
CA ILE A 42 24.97 -9.82 -5.13
C ILE A 42 26.07 -8.84 -4.69
N GLU A 43 26.26 -8.68 -3.38
CA GLU A 43 27.33 -7.83 -2.84
C GLU A 43 28.73 -8.33 -3.24
N GLN A 44 28.93 -9.63 -3.24
CA GLN A 44 30.19 -10.22 -3.71
C GLN A 44 30.40 -9.98 -5.21
N LEU A 45 29.38 -10.19 -6.05
CA LEU A 45 29.43 -9.91 -7.47
C LEU A 45 29.72 -8.43 -7.74
N HIS A 46 29.12 -7.52 -6.98
CA HIS A 46 29.40 -6.08 -7.10
C HIS A 46 30.84 -5.72 -6.73
N LYS A 47 31.47 -6.43 -5.79
CA LYS A 47 32.89 -6.24 -5.46
C LYS A 47 33.81 -6.75 -6.55
N GLU A 48 33.42 -7.83 -7.21
CA GLU A 48 34.22 -8.48 -8.26
C GLU A 48 34.08 -7.81 -9.64
N TYR A 49 32.85 -7.45 -10.02
CA TYR A 49 32.53 -6.95 -11.38
C TYR A 49 32.09 -5.49 -11.42
N GLY A 50 31.97 -4.83 -10.26
CA GLY A 50 31.38 -3.49 -10.15
C GLY A 50 29.86 -3.51 -10.14
N LYS A 51 29.27 -2.37 -9.75
CA LYS A 51 27.82 -2.18 -9.82
C LYS A 51 27.41 -1.85 -11.25
N PRO A 52 26.21 -2.30 -11.70
CA PRO A 52 25.71 -1.91 -13.02
C PRO A 52 25.51 -0.38 -13.10
N ASP A 53 25.86 0.22 -14.22
CA ASP A 53 25.54 1.64 -14.48
C ASP A 53 24.07 1.77 -14.91
N LEU A 54 23.25 2.32 -14.01
CA LEU A 54 21.83 2.57 -14.23
C LEU A 54 21.52 4.05 -14.56
N THR A 55 22.53 4.88 -14.79
CA THR A 55 22.36 6.34 -14.98
C THR A 55 21.38 6.66 -16.09
N THR A 56 21.46 5.99 -17.24
CA THR A 56 20.56 6.23 -18.37
C THR A 56 19.12 5.84 -18.04
N TRP A 57 18.95 4.74 -17.29
CA TRP A 57 17.63 4.29 -16.85
C TRP A 57 16.99 5.26 -15.86
N TRP A 58 17.73 5.72 -14.86
CA TRP A 58 17.25 6.71 -13.92
C TRP A 58 16.86 8.03 -14.59
N LYS A 59 17.66 8.54 -15.52
CA LYS A 59 17.30 9.73 -16.29
C LYS A 59 15.99 9.57 -17.07
N LEU A 60 15.72 8.39 -17.58
CA LEU A 60 14.45 8.09 -18.26
C LEU A 60 13.26 8.08 -17.30
N LEU A 61 13.43 7.46 -16.12
CA LEU A 61 12.41 7.46 -15.07
C LEU A 61 12.10 8.88 -14.57
N ASP A 62 13.13 9.66 -14.27
CA ASP A 62 13.00 11.06 -13.83
C ASP A 62 12.22 11.89 -14.87
N LYS A 63 12.55 11.72 -16.15
CA LYS A 63 11.83 12.38 -17.24
C LYS A 63 10.34 11.97 -17.27
N TRP A 64 10.02 10.71 -17.03
CA TRP A 64 8.63 10.27 -17.00
C TRP A 64 7.88 10.81 -15.77
N VAL A 65 8.52 10.88 -14.61
CA VAL A 65 7.94 11.51 -13.41
C VAL A 65 7.63 12.99 -13.65
N GLU A 66 8.53 13.73 -14.30
CA GLU A 66 8.31 15.12 -14.67
C GLU A 66 7.20 15.28 -15.72
N GLN A 67 7.14 14.38 -16.71
CA GLN A 67 6.17 14.46 -17.80
C GLN A 67 4.77 14.00 -17.39
N TYR A 68 4.67 13.06 -16.45
CA TYR A 68 3.42 12.42 -16.02
C TYR A 68 3.31 12.45 -14.48
N PRO A 69 3.27 13.64 -13.86
CA PRO A 69 3.11 13.74 -12.42
C PRO A 69 1.75 13.17 -11.98
N VAL A 70 1.68 12.64 -10.77
CA VAL A 70 0.41 12.36 -10.11
C VAL A 70 -0.22 13.72 -9.73
N ALA A 71 -1.09 14.22 -10.59
CA ALA A 71 -1.72 15.53 -10.45
C ALA A 71 -3.24 15.40 -10.51
N TYR A 72 -3.92 16.42 -10.03
CA TYR A 72 -5.38 16.56 -10.13
C TYR A 72 -5.73 18.03 -10.40
N GLU A 73 -6.93 18.25 -10.91
CA GLU A 73 -7.45 19.60 -11.12
C GLU A 73 -8.17 20.08 -9.86
N GLU A 74 -7.89 21.33 -9.46
CA GLU A 74 -8.59 21.98 -8.36
C GLU A 74 -10.03 22.29 -8.78
N PRO A 75 -11.05 21.92 -7.97
CA PRO A 75 -12.43 22.29 -8.24
C PRO A 75 -12.62 23.79 -8.24
N THR A 76 -13.44 24.31 -9.16
CA THR A 76 -13.74 25.75 -9.28
C THR A 76 -15.06 26.16 -8.61
N ASP A 77 -15.81 25.20 -8.07
CA ASP A 77 -17.14 25.39 -7.47
C ASP A 77 -17.11 25.55 -5.93
N GLY A 78 -15.92 25.55 -5.32
CA GLY A 78 -15.73 25.68 -3.88
C GLY A 78 -15.77 24.33 -3.13
N THR A 79 -15.88 23.21 -3.85
CA THR A 79 -15.70 21.87 -3.25
C THR A 79 -14.23 21.57 -3.04
N LEU A 80 -13.93 20.57 -2.22
CA LEU A 80 -12.56 20.08 -2.02
C LEU A 80 -12.25 18.94 -2.97
N ALA A 81 -11.09 18.98 -3.62
CA ALA A 81 -10.59 17.83 -4.34
C ALA A 81 -10.31 16.69 -3.35
N PRO A 82 -10.87 15.47 -3.55
CA PRO A 82 -10.57 14.34 -2.66
C PRO A 82 -9.08 14.03 -2.58
N GLN A 83 -8.34 14.25 -3.65
CA GLN A 83 -6.90 14.08 -3.71
C GLN A 83 -6.18 15.04 -2.77
N TRP A 84 -6.61 16.31 -2.73
CA TRP A 84 -6.09 17.30 -1.81
C TRP A 84 -6.32 16.88 -0.35
N VAL A 85 -7.53 16.42 -0.05
CA VAL A 85 -7.87 15.94 1.31
C VAL A 85 -6.94 14.81 1.73
N VAL A 86 -6.72 13.82 0.86
CA VAL A 86 -5.82 12.69 1.14
C VAL A 86 -4.38 13.15 1.36
N GLN A 87 -3.88 14.09 0.54
CA GLN A 87 -2.55 14.66 0.72
C GLN A 87 -2.40 15.40 2.05
N GLN A 88 -3.39 16.21 2.44
CA GLN A 88 -3.36 16.91 3.73
C GLN A 88 -3.40 15.93 4.90
N LEU A 89 -4.24 14.90 4.82
CA LEU A 89 -4.27 13.86 5.84
C LEU A 89 -2.93 13.13 5.97
N SER A 90 -2.28 12.83 4.84
CA SER A 90 -0.96 12.19 4.83
C SER A 90 0.12 13.08 5.44
N ALA A 91 0.10 14.39 5.11
CA ALA A 91 1.10 15.35 5.58
C ALA A 91 1.00 15.65 7.09
N GLU A 92 -0.21 15.65 7.63
CA GLU A 92 -0.47 15.99 9.04
C GLU A 92 -0.53 14.77 9.97
N ALA A 93 -0.61 13.57 9.44
CA ALA A 93 -0.71 12.34 10.23
C ALA A 93 0.63 11.96 10.87
N ASP A 94 0.54 11.23 11.99
CA ASP A 94 1.72 10.61 12.60
C ASP A 94 2.40 9.66 11.58
N PRO A 95 3.73 9.70 11.42
CA PRO A 95 4.46 8.81 10.51
C PRO A 95 4.23 7.31 10.77
N ASN A 96 3.77 6.93 11.96
CA ASN A 96 3.44 5.55 12.32
C ASN A 96 1.98 5.19 12.06
N THR A 97 1.19 6.07 11.48
CA THR A 97 -0.23 5.84 11.21
C THR A 97 -0.45 4.55 10.41
N ILE A 98 -1.41 3.76 10.85
CA ILE A 98 -1.95 2.65 10.07
C ILE A 98 -3.13 3.18 9.26
N TRP A 99 -3.01 3.08 7.95
CA TRP A 99 -4.03 3.49 7.00
C TRP A 99 -4.87 2.30 6.56
N VAL A 100 -6.16 2.40 6.74
CA VAL A 100 -7.12 1.40 6.27
C VAL A 100 -7.99 2.03 5.20
N SER A 101 -8.25 1.32 4.12
CA SER A 101 -9.11 1.82 3.05
C SER A 101 -10.24 0.84 2.75
N GLY A 102 -11.45 1.40 2.60
CA GLY A 102 -12.51 0.75 1.86
C GLY A 102 -12.18 0.61 0.38
N VAL A 103 -13.15 0.24 -0.43
CA VAL A 103 -12.95 0.00 -1.87
C VAL A 103 -13.76 0.98 -2.71
N GLY A 104 -13.06 1.71 -3.59
CA GLY A 104 -13.62 2.73 -4.48
C GLY A 104 -12.56 3.70 -4.99
N GLN A 105 -13.00 4.84 -5.51
CA GLN A 105 -12.08 5.88 -6.00
C GLN A 105 -11.15 6.40 -4.90
N HIS A 106 -11.67 6.56 -3.68
CA HIS A 106 -10.90 6.94 -2.50
C HIS A 106 -9.71 6.02 -2.25
N GLN A 107 -9.85 4.71 -2.48
CA GLN A 107 -8.77 3.73 -2.37
C GLN A 107 -7.64 4.03 -3.37
N MET A 108 -7.99 4.35 -4.60
CA MET A 108 -7.00 4.68 -5.65
C MET A 108 -6.25 5.96 -5.30
N TRP A 109 -6.94 7.01 -4.85
CA TRP A 109 -6.30 8.25 -4.42
C TRP A 109 -5.41 8.05 -3.19
N ALA A 110 -5.89 7.31 -2.20
CA ALA A 110 -5.12 7.00 -1.00
C ALA A 110 -3.84 6.21 -1.33
N THR A 111 -3.94 5.21 -2.21
CA THR A 111 -2.77 4.41 -2.64
C THR A 111 -1.71 5.24 -3.37
N GLN A 112 -2.12 6.29 -4.09
CA GLN A 112 -1.23 7.14 -4.87
C GLN A 112 -0.60 8.28 -4.06
N LEU A 113 -1.30 8.78 -3.04
CA LEU A 113 -1.00 10.07 -2.41
C LEU A 113 -0.59 10.00 -0.94
N ILE A 114 -0.78 8.85 -0.28
CA ILE A 114 -0.30 8.65 1.09
C ILE A 114 1.16 8.24 1.07
N GLU A 115 1.96 8.89 1.91
CA GLU A 115 3.33 8.46 2.21
C GLU A 115 3.34 7.34 3.24
N PHE A 116 3.99 6.22 2.89
CA PHE A 116 4.18 5.08 3.78
C PHE A 116 5.65 5.03 4.24
N HIS A 117 5.87 5.04 5.55
CA HIS A 117 7.21 5.07 6.14
C HIS A 117 7.68 3.71 6.64
N HIS A 118 6.73 2.80 6.92
CA HIS A 118 7.01 1.48 7.49
C HIS A 118 6.18 0.38 6.83
N PRO A 119 6.66 -0.87 6.82
CA PRO A 119 5.84 -2.02 6.44
C PRO A 119 4.55 -2.11 7.28
N HIS A 120 3.52 -2.69 6.69
CA HIS A 120 2.20 -2.93 7.32
C HIS A 120 1.41 -1.66 7.70
N GLN A 121 1.73 -0.51 7.13
CA GLN A 121 0.94 0.71 7.30
C GLN A 121 -0.29 0.79 6.39
N TRP A 122 -0.44 -0.08 5.41
CA TRP A 122 -1.56 -0.09 4.47
C TRP A 122 -2.36 -1.38 4.56
N ILE A 123 -3.66 -1.24 4.85
CA ILE A 123 -4.61 -2.36 4.96
C ILE A 123 -5.76 -2.09 3.99
N SER A 124 -5.95 -2.97 3.02
CA SER A 124 -6.96 -2.79 1.98
C SER A 124 -7.35 -4.14 1.37
N SER A 125 -8.59 -4.25 0.90
CA SER A 125 -9.04 -5.41 0.13
C SER A 125 -8.55 -5.32 -1.31
N GLY A 126 -7.22 -5.38 -1.50
CA GLY A 126 -6.57 -5.23 -2.81
C GLY A 126 -6.75 -6.42 -3.75
N GLY A 127 -7.06 -7.61 -3.24
CA GLY A 127 -7.28 -8.81 -4.03
C GLY A 127 -8.70 -8.93 -4.57
N LEU A 128 -9.69 -9.00 -3.69
CA LEU A 128 -11.10 -9.17 -4.07
C LEU A 128 -11.84 -7.84 -4.28
N GLY A 129 -11.33 -6.74 -3.73
CA GLY A 129 -11.98 -5.43 -3.87
C GLY A 129 -13.34 -5.37 -3.16
N THR A 130 -13.41 -5.86 -1.94
CA THR A 130 -14.67 -5.96 -1.18
C THR A 130 -15.03 -4.62 -0.56
N MET A 131 -16.10 -4.00 -1.01
CA MET A 131 -16.70 -2.84 -0.35
C MET A 131 -17.25 -3.25 1.04
N GLY A 132 -17.21 -2.32 2.00
CA GLY A 132 -17.55 -2.61 3.40
C GLY A 132 -16.40 -3.24 4.22
N PHE A 133 -15.27 -3.54 3.61
CA PHE A 133 -14.08 -4.05 4.29
C PHE A 133 -13.48 -3.03 5.27
N GLY A 134 -13.54 -1.74 4.93
CA GLY A 134 -12.77 -0.67 5.57
C GLY A 134 -13.02 -0.55 7.07
N LEU A 135 -14.26 -0.37 7.49
CA LEU A 135 -14.62 -0.11 8.88
C LEU A 135 -14.27 -1.29 9.82
N PRO A 136 -14.69 -2.54 9.56
CA PRO A 136 -14.32 -3.66 10.42
C PRO A 136 -12.82 -3.91 10.44
N ALA A 137 -12.12 -3.71 9.32
CA ALA A 137 -10.66 -3.82 9.28
C ALA A 137 -9.95 -2.74 10.10
N ALA A 138 -10.48 -1.50 10.14
CA ALA A 138 -9.95 -0.43 10.97
C ALA A 138 -10.13 -0.73 12.48
N ILE A 139 -11.27 -1.29 12.87
CA ILE A 139 -11.52 -1.76 14.25
C ILE A 139 -10.47 -2.83 14.61
N GLY A 140 -10.30 -3.84 13.75
CA GLY A 140 -9.31 -4.89 13.95
C GLY A 140 -7.86 -4.36 14.01
N ALA A 141 -7.51 -3.39 13.17
CA ALA A 141 -6.21 -2.75 13.18
C ALA A 141 -5.94 -1.98 14.48
N GLU A 142 -6.95 -1.27 15.00
CA GLU A 142 -6.83 -0.56 16.27
C GLU A 142 -6.63 -1.52 17.46
N ILE A 143 -7.42 -2.60 17.52
CA ILE A 143 -7.26 -3.64 18.54
C ILE A 143 -5.88 -4.29 18.44
N GLY A 144 -5.46 -4.66 17.24
CA GLY A 144 -4.13 -5.23 17.00
C GLY A 144 -3.00 -4.25 17.37
N SER A 145 -3.16 -2.97 17.07
CA SER A 145 -2.20 -1.94 17.43
C SER A 145 -2.03 -1.81 18.94
N GLN A 146 -3.12 -1.86 19.69
CA GLN A 146 -3.08 -1.80 21.15
C GLN A 146 -2.41 -3.03 21.79
N GLN A 147 -2.58 -4.21 21.20
CA GLN A 147 -2.10 -5.47 21.76
C GLN A 147 -0.63 -5.77 21.43
N TYR A 148 -0.16 -5.40 20.23
CA TYR A 148 1.10 -5.90 19.68
C TYR A 148 2.19 -4.83 19.49
N PHE A 149 1.85 -3.55 19.68
CA PHE A 149 2.84 -2.48 19.55
C PHE A 149 2.97 -1.70 20.86
N ASP A 150 4.19 -1.53 21.33
CA ASP A 150 4.55 -0.72 22.50
C ASP A 150 4.29 0.78 22.22
N GLY A 151 3.05 1.15 22.18
CA GLY A 151 2.59 2.49 21.83
C GLY A 151 1.49 2.41 20.77
N LYS A 152 0.39 3.06 21.06
CA LYS A 152 -0.75 3.13 20.16
C LYS A 152 -0.32 3.78 18.84
N LYS A 153 -0.38 3.03 17.75
CA LYS A 153 -0.30 3.61 16.40
C LYS A 153 -1.67 4.16 16.05
N PRO A 154 -1.79 5.41 15.61
CA PRO A 154 -3.05 5.95 15.15
C PRO A 154 -3.60 5.12 13.98
N VAL A 155 -4.91 4.86 13.97
CA VAL A 155 -5.57 4.20 12.85
C VAL A 155 -6.50 5.20 12.16
N TRP A 156 -6.31 5.36 10.85
CA TRP A 156 -7.18 6.13 9.99
C TRP A 156 -7.87 5.24 8.97
N LEU A 157 -9.18 5.34 8.90
CA LEU A 157 -9.98 4.79 7.81
C LEU A 157 -10.23 5.87 6.76
N ILE A 158 -9.91 5.60 5.50
CA ILE A 158 -10.34 6.37 4.35
C ILE A 158 -11.37 5.53 3.61
N ASP A 159 -12.60 6.03 3.54
CA ASP A 159 -13.70 5.28 2.91
C ASP A 159 -14.57 6.21 2.06
N GLY A 160 -15.29 5.62 1.12
CA GLY A 160 -16.35 6.28 0.37
C GLY A 160 -17.71 6.01 1.00
N ASP A 161 -18.68 6.85 0.69
CA ASP A 161 -20.06 6.74 1.20
C ASP A 161 -20.68 5.36 0.99
N GLY A 162 -20.57 4.81 -0.23
CA GLY A 162 -21.15 3.51 -0.57
C GLY A 162 -20.46 2.34 0.12
N SER A 163 -19.14 2.36 0.22
CA SER A 163 -18.38 1.32 0.93
C SER A 163 -18.63 1.36 2.42
N PHE A 164 -18.63 2.56 3.00
CA PHE A 164 -18.88 2.76 4.43
C PHE A 164 -20.29 2.32 4.87
N GLN A 165 -21.31 2.62 4.05
CA GLN A 165 -22.70 2.25 4.37
C GLN A 165 -22.92 0.74 4.46
N MET A 166 -22.12 -0.07 3.76
CA MET A 166 -22.29 -1.53 3.77
C MET A 166 -22.05 -2.18 5.12
N THR A 167 -21.28 -1.55 6.00
CA THR A 167 -20.93 -2.08 7.31
C THR A 167 -20.98 -0.99 8.40
N SER A 168 -21.74 0.07 8.18
CA SER A 168 -21.82 1.21 9.12
C SER A 168 -22.36 0.81 10.51
N GLU A 169 -23.09 -0.29 10.62
CA GLU A 169 -23.53 -0.89 11.89
C GLU A 169 -22.35 -1.27 12.81
N GLU A 170 -21.17 -1.52 12.25
CA GLU A 170 -19.96 -1.83 13.02
C GLU A 170 -19.43 -0.63 13.84
N LEU A 171 -19.99 0.56 13.64
CA LEU A 171 -19.75 1.66 14.56
C LEU A 171 -20.22 1.33 16.00
N ALA A 172 -21.23 0.48 16.14
CA ALA A 172 -21.66 -0.03 17.45
C ALA A 172 -20.56 -0.91 18.08
N THR A 173 -19.93 -1.77 17.27
CA THR A 173 -18.78 -2.58 17.70
C THR A 173 -17.61 -1.71 18.11
N ALA A 174 -17.28 -0.69 17.29
CA ALA A 174 -16.21 0.26 17.60
C ALA A 174 -16.46 0.98 18.94
N PHE A 175 -17.71 1.38 19.20
CA PHE A 175 -18.09 2.01 20.46
C PHE A 175 -17.99 1.05 21.65
N MET A 176 -18.48 -0.18 21.51
CA MET A 176 -18.46 -1.18 22.59
C MET A 176 -17.02 -1.61 22.94
N GLU A 177 -16.17 -1.73 21.98
CA GLU A 177 -14.75 -2.12 22.15
C GLU A 177 -13.84 -0.92 22.49
N GLY A 178 -14.38 0.30 22.49
CA GLY A 178 -13.62 1.51 22.81
C GLY A 178 -12.47 1.78 21.83
N THR A 179 -12.66 1.48 20.55
CA THR A 179 -11.64 1.66 19.51
C THR A 179 -11.68 3.08 18.93
N PRO A 180 -10.69 3.95 19.24
CA PRO A 180 -10.69 5.35 18.80
C PRO A 180 -10.16 5.52 17.38
N ILE A 181 -10.79 4.86 16.41
CA ILE A 181 -10.45 5.01 14.98
C ILE A 181 -10.86 6.40 14.48
N LYS A 182 -10.07 6.95 13.57
CA LYS A 182 -10.38 8.18 12.83
C LYS A 182 -10.91 7.83 11.46
N ILE A 183 -11.97 8.50 11.02
CA ILE A 183 -12.64 8.18 9.75
C ILE A 183 -12.65 9.43 8.87
N ALA A 184 -12.03 9.34 7.69
CA ALA A 184 -12.15 10.30 6.61
C ALA A 184 -13.12 9.71 5.57
N LEU A 185 -14.36 10.20 5.58
CA LEU A 185 -15.38 9.78 4.63
C LEU A 185 -15.37 10.72 3.43
N LEU A 186 -15.01 10.21 2.26
CA LEU A 186 -14.99 10.94 1.00
C LEU A 186 -16.32 10.66 0.28
N ASN A 187 -17.24 11.61 0.39
CA ASN A 187 -18.56 11.55 -0.22
C ASN A 187 -18.56 12.36 -1.52
N ASN A 188 -18.60 11.67 -2.65
CA ASN A 188 -18.55 12.24 -4.01
C ASN A 188 -19.75 11.87 -4.86
#